data_38b390b84ac8b31bc9dbe1377411460f
#
_entry.id   38b390b84ac8b31bc9dbe1377411460f
#
_cell.length_a   1.000
_cell.length_b   1.000
_cell.length_c   1.000
_cell.angle_alpha   90.00
_cell.angle_beta   90.00
_cell.angle_gamma   90.00
#
_symmetry.space_group_name_H-M   'P 1'
#
loop_
_entity.id
_entity.type
_entity.pdbx_description
1 polymer ?
#
loop_
_entity_poly.entity_id
_entity_poly.type
_entity_poly.pdbx_seq_one_letter_code
_entity_poly.pdbx_strand_id
1 'polypeptide(L)'
;MKQVVLLISLVLLLPFEAWTQVRKPHSIAELAVYSGPDREQLLYAGAKTEGTVTWYTSLAGGSYKALARAFEAKYPGVRVESYRAGGSELVVRMAEETKARRPTFDALETTYDFMMVSRADNLTRPYSSPILASYPAEAKEKADKGLTFWAIFRESYMGFGYNKEQVPASAVPKGFDGLLHPQLKGKMGITLNESSARMIGAMLNIKGEGFVRKLKAQEIRTYTVSSAALVDLMASGELGASFHIYRNHATVSAEQGSTVGWVPLELVPTNSGCVALATQPPHPHGAVLFVDFLLGTEARSVLEKFQYGHPSQEWPFKRWHPGFGRSLEQFEKDSIKWEKLAKEIAQK
;
A
#
# COMPACT_ATOMS: atom_id res chain seq x y z
N MET A 1 -94.83 19.72 4.93
CA MET A 1 -93.74 18.96 4.24
C MET A 1 -92.49 19.70 4.49
N LYS A 2 -91.55 19.20 5.35
CA LYS A 2 -90.24 19.79 5.66
C LYS A 2 -89.19 18.97 4.93
N GLN A 3 -88.50 19.59 3.99
CA GLN A 3 -87.37 18.97 3.31
C GLN A 3 -86.15 19.07 4.23
N VAL A 4 -85.50 17.92 4.52
CA VAL A 4 -84.24 17.83 5.23
C VAL A 4 -83.16 17.75 4.15
N VAL A 5 -82.31 18.75 4.10
CA VAL A 5 -81.09 18.76 3.25
C VAL A 5 -79.96 18.11 4.03
N LEU A 6 -79.45 16.97 3.54
CA LEU A 6 -78.34 16.25 4.10
C LEU A 6 -77.06 16.76 3.44
N LEU A 7 -76.20 17.48 4.16
CA LEU A 7 -74.87 17.92 3.73
C LEU A 7 -73.89 16.77 3.99
N ILE A 8 -73.42 16.13 2.90
CA ILE A 8 -72.32 15.14 2.96
C ILE A 8 -71.01 15.90 2.88
N SER A 9 -70.26 15.99 4.00
CA SER A 9 -68.91 16.52 4.03
C SER A 9 -67.93 15.46 3.52
N LEU A 10 -67.35 15.65 2.33
CA LEU A 10 -66.32 14.83 1.73
C LEU A 10 -64.97 15.18 2.39
N VAL A 11 -64.51 14.38 3.33
CA VAL A 11 -63.16 14.50 3.91
C VAL A 11 -62.17 13.92 2.90
N LEU A 12 -61.44 14.78 2.19
CA LEU A 12 -60.27 14.43 1.36
C LEU A 12 -59.11 13.98 2.28
N LEU A 13 -58.93 12.69 2.44
CA LEU A 13 -57.71 12.09 3.02
C LEU A 13 -56.57 12.23 1.99
N LEU A 14 -55.76 13.28 2.13
CA LEU A 14 -54.49 13.37 1.45
C LEU A 14 -53.53 12.34 2.06
N PRO A 15 -52.83 11.53 1.27
CA PRO A 15 -51.83 10.65 1.81
C PRO A 15 -50.71 11.51 2.40
N PHE A 16 -50.50 11.40 3.70
CA PHE A 16 -49.35 11.95 4.40
C PHE A 16 -48.17 11.08 4.04
N GLU A 17 -47.43 11.43 2.94
CA GLU A 17 -46.11 10.83 2.68
C GLU A 17 -45.21 11.23 3.83
N ALA A 18 -45.07 10.33 4.79
CA ALA A 18 -44.04 10.43 5.83
C ALA A 18 -42.68 10.33 5.14
N TRP A 19 -42.13 11.47 4.79
CA TRP A 19 -40.70 11.57 4.42
C TRP A 19 -39.92 11.20 5.68
N THR A 20 -39.55 9.95 5.80
CA THR A 20 -38.52 9.52 6.73
C THR A 20 -37.26 10.27 6.34
N GLN A 21 -36.96 11.38 7.00
CA GLN A 21 -35.66 12.01 6.91
C GLN A 21 -34.62 10.97 7.35
N VAL A 22 -33.95 10.36 6.37
CA VAL A 22 -32.79 9.48 6.63
C VAL A 22 -31.79 10.34 7.38
N ARG A 23 -31.61 10.04 8.66
CA ARG A 23 -30.64 10.75 9.51
C ARG A 23 -29.28 10.66 8.87
N LYS A 24 -28.70 11.81 8.52
CA LYS A 24 -27.34 11.86 7.93
C LYS A 24 -26.32 11.35 8.95
N PRO A 25 -25.34 10.54 8.53
CA PRO A 25 -24.30 10.07 9.43
C PRO A 25 -23.44 11.24 9.93
N HIS A 26 -23.08 11.20 11.21
CA HIS A 26 -22.24 12.24 11.83
C HIS A 26 -21.03 11.66 12.58
N SER A 27 -21.15 10.45 13.12
CA SER A 27 -20.05 9.78 13.82
C SER A 27 -19.15 9.05 12.84
N ILE A 28 -17.87 8.89 13.18
CA ILE A 28 -16.95 8.09 12.37
C ILE A 28 -17.46 6.65 12.19
N ALA A 29 -18.18 6.09 13.17
CA ALA A 29 -18.76 4.76 13.06
C ALA A 29 -19.85 4.69 11.97
N GLU A 30 -20.65 5.74 11.82
CA GLU A 30 -21.69 5.85 10.79
C GLU A 30 -21.07 6.19 9.41
N LEU A 31 -20.13 7.16 9.37
CA LEU A 31 -19.45 7.59 8.14
C LEU A 31 -18.65 6.48 7.49
N ALA A 32 -17.93 5.69 8.28
CA ALA A 32 -17.09 4.59 7.79
C ALA A 32 -17.89 3.50 7.05
N VAL A 33 -19.17 3.37 7.29
CA VAL A 33 -20.04 2.35 6.68
C VAL A 33 -21.14 2.93 5.79
N TYR A 34 -21.24 4.24 5.70
CA TYR A 34 -22.26 4.89 4.89
C TYR A 34 -22.02 4.62 3.40
N SER A 35 -23.06 4.13 2.71
CA SER A 35 -22.99 3.76 1.28
C SER A 35 -24.12 4.42 0.44
N GLY A 36 -24.70 5.51 0.95
CA GLY A 36 -25.73 6.26 0.23
C GLY A 36 -25.22 6.87 -1.08
N PRO A 37 -26.11 7.16 -2.04
CA PRO A 37 -25.73 7.72 -3.34
C PRO A 37 -25.10 9.11 -3.25
N ASP A 38 -25.32 9.82 -2.15
CA ASP A 38 -24.75 11.13 -1.85
C ASP A 38 -23.45 11.07 -1.02
N ARG A 39 -22.85 9.87 -0.86
CA ARG A 39 -21.65 9.65 -0.02
C ARG A 39 -20.55 10.67 -0.28
N GLU A 40 -20.11 10.83 -1.51
CA GLU A 40 -19.01 11.76 -1.85
C GLU A 40 -19.36 13.20 -1.50
N GLN A 41 -20.58 13.64 -1.80
CA GLN A 41 -21.04 15.00 -1.51
C GLN A 41 -21.13 15.25 0.01
N LEU A 42 -21.67 14.29 0.75
CA LEU A 42 -21.79 14.36 2.22
C LEU A 42 -20.39 14.44 2.87
N LEU A 43 -19.49 13.55 2.46
CA LEU A 43 -18.11 13.50 2.99
C LEU A 43 -17.36 14.78 2.65
N TYR A 44 -17.47 15.28 1.42
CA TYR A 44 -16.79 16.52 1.01
C TYR A 44 -17.34 17.75 1.75
N ALA A 45 -18.66 17.86 1.92
CA ALA A 45 -19.25 18.97 2.67
C ALA A 45 -18.75 19.00 4.12
N GLY A 46 -18.65 17.85 4.79
CA GLY A 46 -18.10 17.74 6.13
C GLY A 46 -16.60 18.01 6.17
N ALA A 47 -15.82 17.41 5.26
CA ALA A 47 -14.38 17.62 5.14
C ALA A 47 -14.00 19.10 4.90
N LYS A 48 -14.80 19.81 4.10
CA LYS A 48 -14.61 21.24 3.88
C LYS A 48 -14.81 22.08 5.15
N THR A 49 -15.70 21.65 6.05
CA THR A 49 -15.88 22.28 7.36
C THR A 49 -14.71 21.94 8.29
N GLU A 50 -14.18 20.71 8.21
CA GLU A 50 -13.01 20.25 8.96
C GLU A 50 -11.71 20.92 8.45
N GLY A 51 -11.62 21.24 7.16
CA GLY A 51 -10.57 22.04 6.53
C GLY A 51 -9.26 21.30 6.26
N THR A 52 -9.02 20.16 6.92
CA THR A 52 -7.77 19.43 6.79
C THR A 52 -7.96 17.92 6.92
N VAL A 53 -6.98 17.16 6.42
CA VAL A 53 -6.81 15.71 6.62
C VAL A 53 -5.36 15.45 6.98
N THR A 54 -5.10 14.78 8.08
CA THR A 54 -3.76 14.35 8.49
C THR A 54 -3.48 12.94 7.99
N TRP A 55 -2.55 12.82 7.06
CA TRP A 55 -2.17 11.56 6.43
C TRP A 55 -0.81 11.06 6.91
N TYR A 56 -0.79 9.91 7.58
CA TYR A 56 0.45 9.20 7.91
C TYR A 56 0.81 8.25 6.78
N THR A 57 2.05 8.37 6.25
CA THR A 57 2.43 7.59 5.06
C THR A 57 3.89 7.15 5.09
N SER A 58 4.13 5.92 4.63
CA SER A 58 5.46 5.39 4.35
C SER A 58 5.89 5.56 2.89
N LEU A 59 5.02 6.11 2.04
CA LEU A 59 5.25 6.27 0.62
C LEU A 59 6.46 7.15 0.34
N ALA A 60 7.38 6.65 -0.50
CA ALA A 60 8.66 7.30 -0.75
C ALA A 60 8.61 8.34 -1.89
N GLY A 61 9.63 9.18 -1.92
CA GLY A 61 9.85 10.15 -3.00
C GLY A 61 8.78 11.23 -3.10
N GLY A 62 8.51 11.69 -4.32
CA GLY A 62 7.52 12.73 -4.61
C GLY A 62 6.07 12.25 -4.70
N SER A 63 5.84 10.93 -4.68
CA SER A 63 4.53 10.34 -4.96
C SER A 63 3.47 10.72 -3.93
N TYR A 64 3.79 10.72 -2.63
CA TYR A 64 2.84 11.15 -1.60
C TYR A 64 2.44 12.62 -1.74
N LYS A 65 3.39 13.50 -2.10
CA LYS A 65 3.11 14.92 -2.35
C LYS A 65 2.23 15.10 -3.60
N ALA A 66 2.42 14.27 -4.62
CA ALA A 66 1.60 14.30 -5.81
C ALA A 66 0.16 13.85 -5.53
N LEU A 67 -0.03 12.81 -4.70
CA LEU A 67 -1.34 12.35 -4.24
C LEU A 67 -2.05 13.43 -3.41
N ALA A 68 -1.34 14.06 -2.45
CA ALA A 68 -1.90 15.15 -1.66
C ALA A 68 -2.40 16.29 -2.55
N ARG A 69 -1.57 16.76 -3.49
CA ARG A 69 -1.97 17.81 -4.44
C ARG A 69 -3.16 17.40 -5.32
N ALA A 70 -3.23 16.15 -5.76
CA ALA A 70 -4.35 15.67 -6.57
C ALA A 70 -5.66 15.64 -5.78
N PHE A 71 -5.60 15.26 -4.51
CA PHE A 71 -6.75 15.33 -3.60
C PHE A 71 -7.20 16.78 -3.37
N GLU A 72 -6.29 17.68 -3.05
CA GLU A 72 -6.58 19.10 -2.82
C GLU A 72 -7.16 19.78 -4.07
N ALA A 73 -6.70 19.38 -5.26
CA ALA A 73 -7.25 19.88 -6.52
C ALA A 73 -8.67 19.36 -6.77
N LYS A 74 -8.98 18.11 -6.40
CA LYS A 74 -10.32 17.53 -6.52
C LYS A 74 -11.29 18.09 -5.50
N TYR A 75 -10.82 18.37 -4.28
CA TYR A 75 -11.63 18.83 -3.14
C TYR A 75 -11.14 20.16 -2.58
N PRO A 76 -11.36 21.28 -3.31
CA PRO A 76 -10.93 22.62 -2.88
C PRO A 76 -11.46 22.99 -1.48
N GLY A 77 -10.58 23.51 -0.64
CA GLY A 77 -10.90 23.88 0.75
C GLY A 77 -10.60 22.78 1.77
N VAL A 78 -10.08 21.62 1.34
CA VAL A 78 -9.56 20.57 2.23
C VAL A 78 -8.06 20.41 1.95
N ARG A 79 -7.20 20.64 2.95
CA ARG A 79 -5.75 20.46 2.84
C ARG A 79 -5.31 19.08 3.34
N VAL A 80 -4.21 18.56 2.81
CA VAL A 80 -3.60 17.32 3.27
C VAL A 80 -2.30 17.61 4.01
N GLU A 81 -2.30 17.35 5.31
CA GLU A 81 -1.10 17.41 6.15
C GLU A 81 -0.47 16.02 6.19
N SER A 82 0.64 15.86 5.45
CA SER A 82 1.31 14.57 5.35
C SER A 82 2.45 14.46 6.35
N TYR A 83 2.40 13.43 7.21
CA TYR A 83 3.55 12.99 7.99
C TYR A 83 4.16 11.75 7.35
N ARG A 84 5.38 11.89 6.79
CA ARG A 84 6.08 10.81 6.12
C ARG A 84 7.19 10.24 7.00
N ALA A 85 7.09 8.93 7.30
CA ALA A 85 8.11 8.21 8.06
C ALA A 85 8.21 6.74 7.60
N GLY A 86 9.13 5.96 8.16
CA GLY A 86 9.15 4.51 7.99
C GLY A 86 7.96 3.85 8.67
N GLY A 87 7.55 2.65 8.22
CA GLY A 87 6.39 1.96 8.77
C GLY A 87 6.47 1.72 10.28
N SER A 88 7.63 1.31 10.80
CA SER A 88 7.85 1.11 12.24
C SER A 88 7.72 2.42 13.04
N GLU A 89 8.28 3.52 12.54
CA GLU A 89 8.19 4.84 13.17
C GLU A 89 6.74 5.34 13.19
N LEU A 90 5.98 5.11 12.11
CA LEU A 90 4.55 5.44 12.06
C LEU A 90 3.77 4.70 13.14
N VAL A 91 3.98 3.38 13.27
CA VAL A 91 3.27 2.56 14.27
C VAL A 91 3.60 3.01 15.68
N VAL A 92 4.88 3.23 16.00
CA VAL A 92 5.31 3.70 17.31
C VAL A 92 4.65 5.05 17.62
N ARG A 93 4.70 6.01 16.72
CA ARG A 93 4.08 7.32 16.89
C ARG A 93 2.57 7.25 17.12
N MET A 94 1.86 6.49 16.30
CA MET A 94 0.40 6.32 16.45
C MET A 94 0.04 5.68 17.79
N ALA A 95 0.82 4.70 18.26
CA ALA A 95 0.62 4.06 19.56
C ALA A 95 0.84 5.06 20.71
N GLU A 96 1.88 5.89 20.66
CA GLU A 96 2.15 6.95 21.65
C GLU A 96 1.04 8.00 21.68
N GLU A 97 0.58 8.48 20.54
CA GLU A 97 -0.53 9.44 20.42
C GLU A 97 -1.83 8.87 20.99
N THR A 98 -2.13 7.61 20.69
CA THR A 98 -3.31 6.91 21.21
C THR A 98 -3.23 6.74 22.72
N LYS A 99 -2.06 6.35 23.25
CA LYS A 99 -1.81 6.25 24.70
C LYS A 99 -1.95 7.60 25.40
N ALA A 100 -1.52 8.67 24.75
CA ALA A 100 -1.68 10.04 25.23
C ALA A 100 -3.12 10.59 25.09
N ARG A 101 -4.05 9.79 24.49
CA ARG A 101 -5.43 10.19 24.14
C ARG A 101 -5.48 11.43 23.23
N ARG A 102 -4.52 11.55 22.33
CA ARG A 102 -4.40 12.64 21.35
C ARG A 102 -4.09 12.06 19.97
N PRO A 103 -5.00 11.25 19.39
CA PRO A 103 -4.81 10.77 18.02
C PRO A 103 -4.79 11.97 17.07
N THR A 104 -3.81 12.00 16.17
CA THR A 104 -3.60 13.14 15.26
C THR A 104 -3.75 12.75 13.79
N PHE A 105 -3.82 11.46 13.47
CA PHE A 105 -3.92 11.01 12.10
C PHE A 105 -5.36 10.60 11.72
N ASP A 106 -5.71 10.84 10.46
CA ASP A 106 -7.01 10.52 9.87
C ASP A 106 -6.94 9.25 9.02
N ALA A 107 -5.89 9.12 8.23
CA ALA A 107 -5.64 7.98 7.36
C ALA A 107 -4.19 7.51 7.48
N LEU A 108 -4.01 6.19 7.37
CA LEU A 108 -2.70 5.54 7.36
C LEU A 108 -2.44 4.93 5.99
N GLU A 109 -1.24 5.17 5.45
CA GLU A 109 -0.66 4.38 4.38
C GLU A 109 0.65 3.77 4.87
N THR A 110 0.73 2.44 4.84
CA THR A 110 1.99 1.74 5.11
C THR A 110 1.99 0.36 4.46
N THR A 111 3.07 -0.39 4.62
CA THR A 111 3.17 -1.74 4.07
C THR A 111 2.34 -2.74 4.89
N TYR A 112 2.00 -3.86 4.26
CA TYR A 112 1.09 -4.88 4.80
C TYR A 112 1.48 -5.35 6.21
N ASP A 113 2.76 -5.56 6.47
CA ASP A 113 3.32 -5.97 7.76
C ASP A 113 2.98 -4.97 8.88
N PHE A 114 3.20 -3.67 8.65
CA PHE A 114 2.86 -2.62 9.62
C PHE A 114 1.35 -2.38 9.75
N MET A 115 0.56 -2.72 8.73
CA MET A 115 -0.90 -2.74 8.85
C MET A 115 -1.38 -3.84 9.81
N MET A 116 -0.74 -5.02 9.80
CA MET A 116 -1.04 -6.08 10.77
C MET A 116 -0.79 -5.61 12.21
N VAL A 117 0.32 -4.92 12.47
CA VAL A 117 0.62 -4.34 13.78
C VAL A 117 -0.42 -3.27 14.13
N SER A 118 -0.71 -2.35 13.22
CA SER A 118 -1.69 -1.27 13.44
C SER A 118 -3.09 -1.80 13.79
N ARG A 119 -3.49 -2.94 13.19
CA ARG A 119 -4.73 -3.63 13.54
C ARG A 119 -4.66 -4.27 14.93
N ALA A 120 -3.57 -4.97 15.23
CA ALA A 120 -3.39 -5.63 16.54
C ALA A 120 -3.47 -4.63 17.70
N ASP A 121 -2.93 -3.43 17.50
CA ASP A 121 -2.93 -2.33 18.46
C ASP A 121 -4.20 -1.45 18.41
N ASN A 122 -5.22 -1.85 17.62
CA ASN A 122 -6.48 -1.09 17.43
C ASN A 122 -6.28 0.37 16.96
N LEU A 123 -5.22 0.65 16.21
CA LEU A 123 -4.92 1.98 15.66
C LEU A 123 -5.77 2.30 14.43
N THR A 124 -6.24 1.27 13.73
CA THR A 124 -7.09 1.36 12.55
C THR A 124 -8.42 0.64 12.75
N ARG A 125 -9.44 1.04 12.02
CA ARG A 125 -10.79 0.51 12.10
C ARG A 125 -11.30 -0.03 10.78
N PRO A 126 -12.26 -0.98 10.80
CA PRO A 126 -12.95 -1.40 9.60
C PRO A 126 -13.78 -0.29 8.97
N TYR A 127 -13.84 -0.31 7.64
CA TYR A 127 -14.63 0.62 6.85
C TYR A 127 -15.25 -0.07 5.62
N SER A 128 -16.18 0.61 4.98
CA SER A 128 -16.74 0.27 3.68
C SER A 128 -16.43 1.38 2.68
N SER A 129 -16.12 1.00 1.45
CA SER A 129 -16.02 1.93 0.32
C SER A 129 -16.64 1.29 -0.91
N PRO A 130 -17.49 1.98 -1.67
CA PRO A 130 -18.05 1.45 -2.91
C PRO A 130 -16.96 1.12 -3.94
N ILE A 131 -15.81 1.78 -3.89
CA ILE A 131 -14.67 1.56 -4.77
C ILE A 131 -14.09 0.15 -4.61
N LEU A 132 -14.15 -0.41 -3.39
CA LEU A 132 -13.66 -1.75 -3.08
C LEU A 132 -14.41 -2.88 -3.79
N ALA A 133 -15.55 -2.61 -4.40
CA ALA A 133 -16.28 -3.58 -5.22
C ALA A 133 -15.46 -4.03 -6.45
N SER A 134 -14.61 -3.14 -7.00
CA SER A 134 -13.74 -3.41 -8.14
C SER A 134 -12.39 -4.02 -7.76
N TYR A 135 -12.08 -4.13 -6.46
CA TYR A 135 -10.80 -4.66 -5.98
C TYR A 135 -10.84 -6.20 -5.89
N PRO A 136 -9.75 -6.90 -6.25
CA PRO A 136 -9.63 -8.33 -6.01
C PRO A 136 -9.78 -8.68 -4.53
N ALA A 137 -10.27 -9.87 -4.23
CA ALA A 137 -10.51 -10.29 -2.85
C ALA A 137 -9.21 -10.33 -2.02
N GLU A 138 -8.12 -10.75 -2.65
CA GLU A 138 -6.76 -10.83 -2.08
C GLU A 138 -6.12 -9.47 -1.83
N ALA A 139 -6.65 -8.40 -2.38
CA ALA A 139 -6.18 -7.04 -2.12
C ALA A 139 -6.83 -6.37 -0.90
N LYS A 140 -7.71 -7.09 -0.20
CA LYS A 140 -8.50 -6.57 0.92
C LYS A 140 -8.34 -7.45 2.15
N GLU A 141 -8.02 -6.84 3.28
CA GLU A 141 -8.09 -7.52 4.57
C GLU A 141 -9.53 -7.45 5.09
N LYS A 142 -10.21 -8.59 5.11
CA LYS A 142 -11.62 -8.69 5.47
C LYS A 142 -11.84 -8.46 6.96
N ALA A 143 -12.91 -7.76 7.26
CA ALA A 143 -13.49 -7.62 8.60
C ALA A 143 -14.92 -8.17 8.64
N ASP A 144 -15.52 -8.21 9.81
CA ASP A 144 -16.90 -8.65 9.97
C ASP A 144 -17.88 -7.78 9.18
N LYS A 145 -19.06 -8.34 8.91
CA LYS A 145 -20.19 -7.65 8.23
C LYS A 145 -19.82 -7.07 6.85
N GLY A 146 -18.87 -7.70 6.15
CA GLY A 146 -18.46 -7.28 4.80
C GLY A 146 -17.59 -6.01 4.77
N LEU A 147 -17.07 -5.58 5.91
CA LEU A 147 -16.15 -4.46 6.01
C LEU A 147 -14.72 -4.87 5.67
N THR A 148 -13.85 -3.88 5.54
CA THR A 148 -12.43 -4.04 5.20
C THR A 148 -11.57 -3.28 6.21
N PHE A 149 -10.53 -3.91 6.75
CA PHE A 149 -9.56 -3.23 7.64
C PHE A 149 -8.60 -2.34 6.85
N TRP A 150 -8.08 -2.85 5.75
CA TRP A 150 -7.25 -2.12 4.79
C TRP A 150 -7.38 -2.71 3.39
N ALA A 151 -7.02 -1.94 2.40
CA ALA A 151 -6.89 -2.41 1.04
C ALA A 151 -5.53 -2.01 0.45
N ILE A 152 -4.98 -2.88 -0.39
CA ILE A 152 -3.76 -2.59 -1.16
C ILE A 152 -4.15 -1.62 -2.28
N PHE A 153 -3.54 -0.45 -2.30
CA PHE A 153 -3.79 0.54 -3.35
C PHE A 153 -2.60 0.74 -4.29
N ARG A 154 -1.42 0.22 -3.91
CA ARG A 154 -0.20 0.21 -4.73
C ARG A 154 0.64 -1.02 -4.51
N GLU A 155 1.40 -1.39 -5.52
CA GLU A 155 2.38 -2.46 -5.46
C GLU A 155 3.71 -2.02 -6.07
N SER A 156 4.82 -2.42 -5.43
CA SER A 156 6.16 -2.38 -6.00
C SER A 156 6.68 -3.80 -6.13
N TYR A 157 7.28 -4.12 -7.25
CA TYR A 157 7.70 -5.49 -7.62
C TYR A 157 9.21 -5.63 -7.52
N MET A 158 9.68 -6.62 -6.77
CA MET A 158 11.10 -6.91 -6.64
C MET A 158 11.59 -7.92 -7.66
N GLY A 159 12.76 -7.66 -8.22
CA GLY A 159 13.39 -8.54 -9.16
C GLY A 159 14.91 -8.30 -9.26
N PHE A 160 15.49 -8.80 -10.32
CA PHE A 160 16.91 -8.64 -10.60
C PHE A 160 17.14 -7.34 -11.37
N GLY A 161 17.82 -6.39 -10.73
CA GLY A 161 18.34 -5.17 -11.34
C GLY A 161 19.78 -5.34 -11.74
N TYR A 162 20.19 -4.77 -12.89
CA TYR A 162 21.56 -4.93 -13.39
C TYR A 162 21.98 -3.77 -14.29
N ASN A 163 23.28 -3.50 -14.33
CA ASN A 163 23.91 -2.63 -15.32
C ASN A 163 24.12 -3.42 -16.61
N LYS A 164 23.54 -2.97 -17.73
CA LYS A 164 23.58 -3.64 -19.05
C LYS A 164 24.98 -3.70 -19.67
N GLU A 165 25.89 -2.82 -19.26
CA GLU A 165 27.29 -2.81 -19.75
C GLU A 165 28.15 -3.81 -18.99
N GLN A 166 27.84 -4.13 -17.72
CA GLN A 166 28.62 -5.03 -16.88
C GLN A 166 28.09 -6.46 -16.85
N VAL A 167 26.78 -6.65 -17.05
CA VAL A 167 26.13 -7.95 -17.05
C VAL A 167 25.69 -8.28 -18.48
N PRO A 168 26.36 -9.22 -19.16
CA PRO A 168 26.01 -9.60 -20.52
C PRO A 168 24.61 -10.26 -20.54
N ALA A 169 23.89 -10.13 -21.64
CA ALA A 169 22.54 -10.65 -21.79
C ALA A 169 22.42 -12.16 -21.49
N SER A 170 23.48 -12.94 -21.77
CA SER A 170 23.57 -14.38 -21.46
C SER A 170 23.56 -14.69 -19.96
N ALA A 171 23.99 -13.74 -19.11
CA ALA A 171 24.07 -13.88 -17.66
C ALA A 171 22.86 -13.29 -16.93
N VAL A 172 21.95 -12.63 -17.65
CA VAL A 172 20.72 -12.10 -17.04
C VAL A 172 19.81 -13.28 -16.65
N PRO A 173 19.47 -13.43 -15.36
CA PRO A 173 18.73 -14.58 -14.88
C PRO A 173 17.28 -14.59 -15.40
N LYS A 174 16.80 -15.76 -15.79
CA LYS A 174 15.37 -16.01 -16.12
C LYS A 174 14.59 -16.56 -14.93
N GLY A 175 15.29 -16.88 -13.84
CA GLY A 175 14.76 -17.43 -12.60
C GLY A 175 15.86 -17.49 -11.55
N PHE A 176 15.55 -18.02 -10.35
CA PHE A 176 16.50 -18.03 -9.22
C PHE A 176 17.77 -18.81 -9.53
N ASP A 177 17.70 -19.92 -10.28
CA ASP A 177 18.90 -20.71 -10.62
C ASP A 177 19.91 -19.87 -11.41
N GLY A 178 19.45 -18.92 -12.22
CA GLY A 178 20.31 -18.00 -12.97
C GLY A 178 21.16 -17.08 -12.09
N LEU A 179 20.80 -16.88 -10.82
CA LEU A 179 21.62 -16.12 -9.86
C LEU A 179 22.94 -16.82 -9.54
N LEU A 180 23.07 -18.12 -9.82
CA LEU A 180 24.31 -18.90 -9.67
C LEU A 180 25.21 -18.85 -10.91
N HIS A 181 24.86 -18.05 -11.94
CA HIS A 181 25.64 -17.94 -13.15
C HIS A 181 27.06 -17.45 -12.86
N PRO A 182 28.15 -18.11 -13.39
CA PRO A 182 29.54 -17.77 -13.07
C PRO A 182 29.90 -16.30 -13.34
N GLN A 183 29.35 -15.70 -14.39
CA GLN A 183 29.61 -14.29 -14.74
C GLN A 183 28.98 -13.27 -13.77
N LEU A 184 28.13 -13.69 -12.84
CA LEU A 184 27.58 -12.86 -11.77
C LEU A 184 28.44 -12.87 -10.51
N LYS A 185 29.41 -13.80 -10.41
CA LYS A 185 30.29 -13.91 -9.23
C LYS A 185 31.05 -12.61 -9.00
N GLY A 186 30.95 -12.07 -7.77
CA GLY A 186 31.55 -10.81 -7.35
C GLY A 186 30.91 -9.54 -7.93
N LYS A 187 29.87 -9.66 -8.77
CA LYS A 187 29.18 -8.51 -9.38
C LYS A 187 27.88 -8.12 -8.66
N MET A 188 27.36 -8.99 -7.79
CA MET A 188 26.12 -8.72 -7.08
C MET A 188 26.35 -8.00 -5.76
N GLY A 189 25.42 -7.10 -5.44
CA GLY A 189 25.35 -6.40 -4.16
C GLY A 189 24.03 -6.61 -3.45
N ILE A 190 24.06 -6.49 -2.12
CA ILE A 190 22.90 -6.61 -1.23
C ILE A 190 22.92 -5.51 -0.18
N THR A 191 21.75 -4.97 0.18
CA THR A 191 21.52 -4.27 1.44
C THR A 191 20.83 -5.21 2.40
N LEU A 192 21.28 -5.25 3.66
CA LEU A 192 20.70 -6.11 4.68
C LEU A 192 19.49 -5.41 5.33
N ASN A 193 18.36 -5.46 4.65
CA ASN A 193 17.11 -4.84 5.05
C ASN A 193 15.90 -5.72 4.67
N GLU A 194 14.70 -5.25 4.96
CA GLU A 194 13.44 -5.95 4.67
C GLU A 194 13.28 -6.37 3.20
N SER A 195 13.79 -5.57 2.24
CA SER A 195 13.66 -5.90 0.81
C SER A 195 14.45 -7.15 0.44
N SER A 196 15.72 -7.24 0.90
CA SER A 196 16.52 -8.43 0.69
C SER A 196 15.96 -9.65 1.42
N ALA A 197 15.47 -9.46 2.65
CA ALA A 197 14.83 -10.53 3.41
C ALA A 197 13.60 -11.10 2.66
N ARG A 198 12.72 -10.25 2.13
CA ARG A 198 11.55 -10.69 1.33
C ARG A 198 11.96 -11.47 0.08
N MET A 199 13.03 -11.08 -0.58
CA MET A 199 13.55 -11.84 -1.74
C MET A 199 14.11 -13.21 -1.31
N ILE A 200 14.80 -13.29 -0.18
CA ILE A 200 15.21 -14.58 0.40
C ILE A 200 13.97 -15.44 0.71
N GLY A 201 12.90 -14.84 1.26
CA GLY A 201 11.62 -15.51 1.49
C GLY A 201 11.03 -16.12 0.21
N ALA A 202 11.07 -15.39 -0.91
CA ALA A 202 10.63 -15.92 -2.21
C ALA A 202 11.49 -17.08 -2.71
N MET A 203 12.82 -16.99 -2.56
CA MET A 203 13.73 -18.07 -2.90
C MET A 203 13.48 -19.32 -2.05
N LEU A 204 13.24 -19.15 -0.74
CA LEU A 204 12.90 -20.27 0.15
C LEU A 204 11.62 -20.96 -0.28
N ASN A 205 10.64 -20.20 -0.71
CA ASN A 205 9.33 -20.70 -1.11
C ASN A 205 9.40 -21.59 -2.37
N ILE A 206 10.32 -21.30 -3.29
CA ILE A 206 10.47 -22.04 -4.56
C ILE A 206 11.61 -23.05 -4.53
N LYS A 207 12.75 -22.69 -3.96
CA LYS A 207 14.00 -23.46 -4.06
C LYS A 207 14.47 -24.07 -2.74
N GLY A 208 13.95 -23.61 -1.61
CA GLY A 208 14.37 -24.05 -0.29
C GLY A 208 15.72 -23.48 0.17
N GLU A 209 16.08 -23.81 1.41
CA GLU A 209 17.21 -23.22 2.12
C GLU A 209 18.58 -23.62 1.52
N GLY A 210 18.68 -24.87 1.02
CA GLY A 210 19.91 -25.36 0.38
C GLY A 210 20.31 -24.52 -0.86
N PHE A 211 19.33 -24.03 -1.62
CA PHE A 211 19.59 -23.13 -2.74
C PHE A 211 20.10 -21.77 -2.25
N VAL A 212 19.41 -21.17 -1.27
CA VAL A 212 19.81 -19.87 -0.72
C VAL A 212 21.26 -19.88 -0.25
N ARG A 213 21.67 -20.94 0.48
CA ARG A 213 23.04 -21.07 0.96
C ARG A 213 24.09 -21.18 -0.14
N LYS A 214 23.74 -21.74 -1.33
CA LYS A 214 24.65 -21.78 -2.49
C LYS A 214 25.01 -20.39 -3.00
N LEU A 215 24.15 -19.38 -2.81
CA LEU A 215 24.43 -18.00 -3.21
C LEU A 215 25.66 -17.40 -2.53
N LYS A 216 26.12 -17.95 -1.40
CA LYS A 216 27.37 -17.55 -0.76
C LYS A 216 28.58 -17.66 -1.71
N ALA A 217 28.57 -18.63 -2.63
CA ALA A 217 29.64 -18.81 -3.64
C ALA A 217 29.69 -17.67 -4.67
N GLN A 218 28.66 -16.83 -4.74
CA GLN A 218 28.59 -15.68 -5.64
C GLN A 218 29.30 -14.44 -5.10
N GLU A 219 29.84 -14.47 -3.88
CA GLU A 219 30.63 -13.36 -3.30
C GLU A 219 29.88 -12.04 -3.33
N ILE A 220 28.64 -12.06 -2.80
CA ILE A 220 27.70 -10.93 -2.81
C ILE A 220 28.17 -9.86 -1.83
N ARG A 221 28.46 -8.65 -2.30
CA ARG A 221 28.96 -7.54 -1.47
C ARG A 221 27.83 -6.88 -0.67
N THR A 222 28.12 -6.50 0.58
CA THR A 222 27.17 -5.75 1.40
C THR A 222 27.34 -4.24 1.19
N TYR A 223 26.22 -3.54 1.04
CA TYR A 223 26.14 -2.09 0.95
C TYR A 223 25.28 -1.52 2.09
N THR A 224 25.70 -0.39 2.66
CA THR A 224 24.96 0.30 3.74
C THR A 224 24.22 1.52 3.17
N VAL A 225 23.36 1.25 2.19
CA VAL A 225 22.55 2.25 1.49
C VAL A 225 21.09 1.77 1.37
N SER A 226 20.18 2.60 0.92
CA SER A 226 18.82 2.16 0.61
C SER A 226 18.77 1.27 -0.64
N SER A 227 17.72 0.45 -0.79
CA SER A 227 17.54 -0.34 -2.03
C SER A 227 17.35 0.54 -3.27
N ALA A 228 16.89 1.77 -3.13
CA ALA A 228 16.84 2.75 -4.22
C ALA A 228 18.27 3.20 -4.63
N ALA A 229 19.12 3.49 -3.66
CA ALA A 229 20.50 3.92 -3.93
C ALA A 229 21.37 2.82 -4.57
N LEU A 230 21.02 1.53 -4.46
CA LEU A 230 21.66 0.49 -5.24
C LEU A 230 21.46 0.67 -6.76
N VAL A 231 20.34 1.28 -7.16
CA VAL A 231 20.08 1.60 -8.58
C VAL A 231 21.05 2.69 -9.06
N ASP A 232 21.32 3.69 -8.21
CA ASP A 232 22.30 4.75 -8.54
C ASP A 232 23.73 4.19 -8.65
N LEU A 233 24.10 3.24 -7.77
CA LEU A 233 25.40 2.54 -7.87
C LEU A 233 25.48 1.67 -9.13
N MET A 234 24.38 1.07 -9.59
CA MET A 234 24.35 0.38 -10.88
C MET A 234 24.44 1.35 -12.05
N ALA A 235 23.75 2.50 -11.97
CA ALA A 235 23.82 3.52 -13.01
C ALA A 235 25.22 4.12 -13.17
N SER A 236 25.97 4.30 -12.07
CA SER A 236 27.36 4.77 -12.09
C SER A 236 28.40 3.70 -12.48
N GLY A 237 27.98 2.43 -12.54
CA GLY A 237 28.87 1.31 -12.81
C GLY A 237 29.66 0.78 -11.60
N GLU A 238 29.41 1.29 -10.40
CA GLU A 238 30.04 0.80 -9.16
C GLU A 238 29.52 -0.59 -8.76
N LEU A 239 28.24 -0.88 -9.08
CA LEU A 239 27.59 -2.15 -8.83
C LEU A 239 27.11 -2.78 -10.13
N GLY A 240 27.42 -4.05 -10.35
CA GLY A 240 26.98 -4.78 -11.53
C GLY A 240 25.51 -5.19 -11.48
N ALA A 241 25.05 -5.74 -10.35
CA ALA A 241 23.68 -6.25 -10.21
C ALA A 241 23.22 -6.37 -8.75
N SER A 242 21.93 -6.52 -8.57
CA SER A 242 21.31 -6.92 -7.30
C SER A 242 19.98 -7.65 -7.56
N PHE A 243 19.67 -8.66 -6.74
CA PHE A 243 18.47 -9.47 -6.91
C PHE A 243 17.23 -8.94 -6.12
N HIS A 244 17.33 -7.80 -5.43
CA HIS A 244 16.22 -7.22 -4.66
C HIS A 244 15.92 -5.75 -5.03
N ILE A 245 15.95 -5.48 -6.32
CA ILE A 245 15.65 -4.15 -6.87
C ILE A 245 14.17 -4.02 -7.19
N TYR A 246 13.57 -2.92 -6.77
CA TYR A 246 12.20 -2.60 -7.16
C TYR A 246 12.13 -2.13 -8.61
N ARG A 247 11.16 -2.69 -9.36
CA ARG A 247 10.93 -2.35 -10.77
C ARG A 247 10.79 -0.84 -10.99
N ASN A 248 9.98 -0.18 -10.18
CA ASN A 248 9.74 1.26 -10.31
C ASN A 248 11.03 2.11 -10.21
N HIS A 249 11.97 1.75 -9.32
CA HIS A 249 13.24 2.48 -9.22
C HIS A 249 14.11 2.28 -10.47
N ALA A 250 14.23 1.03 -10.94
CA ALA A 250 15.00 0.74 -12.14
C ALA A 250 14.38 1.36 -13.40
N THR A 251 13.04 1.35 -13.51
CA THR A 251 12.32 1.94 -14.66
C THR A 251 12.52 3.45 -14.70
N VAL A 252 12.34 4.15 -13.58
CA VAL A 252 12.55 5.60 -13.51
C VAL A 252 14.00 5.97 -13.86
N SER A 253 14.99 5.21 -13.35
CA SER A 253 16.40 5.42 -13.69
C SER A 253 16.67 5.21 -15.19
N ALA A 254 16.09 4.17 -15.80
CA ALA A 254 16.21 3.91 -17.24
C ALA A 254 15.56 5.00 -18.11
N GLU A 255 14.39 5.51 -17.70
CA GLU A 255 13.71 6.65 -18.37
C GLU A 255 14.54 7.93 -18.31
N GLN A 256 15.42 8.06 -17.31
CA GLN A 256 16.39 9.16 -17.20
C GLN A 256 17.68 8.90 -17.98
N GLY A 257 17.76 7.82 -18.76
CA GLY A 257 18.87 7.51 -19.65
C GLY A 257 19.95 6.64 -19.04
N SER A 258 19.75 6.03 -17.86
CA SER A 258 20.74 5.11 -17.29
C SER A 258 20.77 3.75 -18.01
N THR A 259 21.89 3.04 -17.86
CA THR A 259 22.08 1.68 -18.41
C THR A 259 21.46 0.58 -17.56
N VAL A 260 20.66 0.93 -16.55
CA VAL A 260 20.06 -0.03 -15.66
C VAL A 260 18.93 -0.80 -16.35
N GLY A 261 18.94 -2.13 -16.18
CA GLY A 261 17.87 -3.04 -16.58
C GLY A 261 17.21 -3.70 -15.38
N TRP A 262 16.01 -4.23 -15.59
CA TRP A 262 15.27 -4.99 -14.58
C TRP A 262 14.55 -6.18 -15.22
N VAL A 263 14.59 -7.34 -14.57
CA VAL A 263 13.83 -8.52 -14.96
C VAL A 263 13.16 -9.16 -13.74
N PRO A 264 11.95 -9.72 -13.90
CA PRO A 264 11.33 -10.53 -12.86
C PRO A 264 12.06 -11.86 -12.70
N LEU A 265 11.99 -12.44 -11.50
CA LEU A 265 12.40 -13.81 -11.24
C LEU A 265 11.18 -14.72 -11.14
N GLU A 266 11.34 -16.02 -10.87
CA GLU A 266 10.25 -17.01 -10.84
C GLU A 266 9.09 -16.65 -9.91
N LEU A 267 9.38 -16.00 -8.81
CA LEU A 267 8.42 -15.50 -7.84
C LEU A 267 8.80 -14.08 -7.45
N VAL A 268 7.93 -13.14 -7.72
CA VAL A 268 8.18 -11.71 -7.55
C VAL A 268 7.58 -11.24 -6.22
N PRO A 269 8.40 -10.97 -5.19
CA PRO A 269 7.91 -10.37 -3.97
C PRO A 269 7.32 -9.00 -4.25
N THR A 270 6.15 -8.75 -3.69
CA THR A 270 5.50 -7.43 -3.76
C THR A 270 5.67 -6.68 -2.45
N ASN A 271 6.01 -5.41 -2.54
CA ASN A 271 5.84 -4.46 -1.46
C ASN A 271 4.48 -3.80 -1.64
N SER A 272 3.49 -4.32 -0.92
CA SER A 272 2.11 -3.86 -1.00
C SER A 272 1.89 -2.69 -0.05
N GLY A 273 1.62 -1.52 -0.61
CA GLY A 273 1.16 -0.37 0.15
C GLY A 273 -0.33 -0.44 0.37
N CYS A 274 -0.72 -0.40 1.62
CA CYS A 274 -2.10 -0.51 2.05
C CYS A 274 -2.60 0.82 2.60
N VAL A 275 -3.89 1.08 2.47
CA VAL A 275 -4.56 2.24 3.07
C VAL A 275 -5.59 1.78 4.09
N ALA A 276 -5.62 2.45 5.23
CA ALA A 276 -6.54 2.19 6.34
C ALA A 276 -7.08 3.49 6.94
N LEU A 277 -8.25 3.38 7.58
CA LEU A 277 -8.92 4.44 8.29
C LEU A 277 -8.52 4.43 9.77
N ALA A 278 -8.18 5.56 10.35
CA ALA A 278 -7.88 5.68 11.78
C ALA A 278 -9.07 5.28 12.64
N THR A 279 -8.81 4.70 13.82
CA THR A 279 -9.88 4.33 14.78
C THR A 279 -10.63 5.55 15.29
N GLN A 280 -9.90 6.64 15.58
CA GLN A 280 -10.44 7.90 16.10
C GLN A 280 -9.85 9.08 15.30
N PRO A 281 -10.25 9.28 14.05
CA PRO A 281 -9.72 10.36 13.23
C PRO A 281 -10.20 11.71 13.77
N PRO A 282 -9.32 12.72 13.89
CA PRO A 282 -9.71 14.10 14.22
C PRO A 282 -10.68 14.72 13.22
N HIS A 283 -10.58 14.34 11.95
CA HIS A 283 -11.38 14.88 10.85
C HIS A 283 -12.16 13.75 10.16
N PRO A 284 -13.26 13.25 10.75
CA PRO A 284 -13.91 12.00 10.33
C PRO A 284 -14.46 12.00 8.91
N HIS A 285 -14.97 13.12 8.40
CA HIS A 285 -15.42 13.20 7.01
C HIS A 285 -14.23 13.22 6.04
N GLY A 286 -13.22 14.03 6.33
CA GLY A 286 -11.98 14.11 5.57
C GLY A 286 -11.25 12.78 5.54
N ALA A 287 -11.19 12.06 6.65
CA ALA A 287 -10.57 10.75 6.78
C ALA A 287 -11.18 9.74 5.80
N VAL A 288 -12.51 9.60 5.80
CA VAL A 288 -13.21 8.66 4.92
C VAL A 288 -13.11 9.10 3.45
N LEU A 289 -13.28 10.40 3.18
CA LEU A 289 -13.14 10.96 1.84
C LEU A 289 -11.75 10.71 1.26
N PHE A 290 -10.71 10.89 2.07
CA PHE A 290 -9.32 10.71 1.64
C PHE A 290 -8.98 9.22 1.40
N VAL A 291 -9.48 8.31 2.23
CA VAL A 291 -9.36 6.86 2.00
C VAL A 291 -10.04 6.46 0.71
N ASP A 292 -11.27 6.95 0.44
CA ASP A 292 -11.97 6.71 -0.83
C ASP A 292 -11.16 7.26 -2.02
N PHE A 293 -10.59 8.47 -1.91
CA PHE A 293 -9.74 9.04 -2.95
C PHE A 293 -8.52 8.18 -3.23
N LEU A 294 -7.80 7.73 -2.19
CA LEU A 294 -6.60 6.90 -2.35
C LEU A 294 -6.90 5.57 -3.04
N LEU A 295 -8.09 5.01 -2.82
CA LEU A 295 -8.56 3.79 -3.49
C LEU A 295 -9.06 4.04 -4.92
N GLY A 296 -9.29 5.29 -5.30
CA GLY A 296 -9.90 5.70 -6.57
C GLY A 296 -8.95 5.72 -7.76
N THR A 297 -9.55 5.94 -8.93
CA THR A 297 -8.84 5.96 -10.22
C THR A 297 -7.86 7.11 -10.35
N GLU A 298 -8.16 8.27 -9.77
CA GLU A 298 -7.27 9.43 -9.81
C GLU A 298 -5.96 9.17 -9.05
N ALA A 299 -6.05 8.62 -7.84
CA ALA A 299 -4.86 8.25 -7.07
C ALA A 299 -4.05 7.16 -7.80
N ARG A 300 -4.72 6.17 -8.38
CA ARG A 300 -4.09 5.17 -9.24
C ARG A 300 -3.32 5.81 -10.39
N SER A 301 -3.94 6.73 -11.13
CA SER A 301 -3.29 7.44 -12.27
C SER A 301 -2.07 8.26 -11.82
N VAL A 302 -2.09 8.83 -10.61
CA VAL A 302 -0.91 9.48 -10.03
C VAL A 302 0.19 8.47 -9.75
N LEU A 303 -0.13 7.32 -9.13
CA LEU A 303 0.85 6.28 -8.78
C LEU A 303 1.48 5.62 -10.00
N GLU A 304 0.72 5.43 -11.09
CA GLU A 304 1.22 4.90 -12.36
C GLU A 304 2.34 5.76 -12.96
N LYS A 305 2.29 7.10 -12.80
CA LYS A 305 3.37 8.01 -13.20
C LYS A 305 4.67 7.79 -12.42
N PHE A 306 4.59 7.22 -11.22
CA PHE A 306 5.74 6.80 -10.41
C PHE A 306 6.07 5.31 -10.58
N GLN A 307 5.54 4.67 -11.62
CA GLN A 307 5.78 3.27 -11.96
C GLN A 307 5.33 2.26 -10.89
N TYR A 308 4.41 2.65 -10.00
CA TYR A 308 3.75 1.71 -9.11
C TYR A 308 2.71 0.90 -9.87
N GLY A 309 2.54 -0.36 -9.48
CA GLY A 309 1.45 -1.20 -9.93
C GLY A 309 0.21 -1.08 -9.05
N HIS A 310 -0.88 -1.67 -9.52
CA HIS A 310 -2.16 -1.78 -8.82
C HIS A 310 -2.55 -3.26 -8.68
N PRO A 311 -3.20 -3.69 -7.59
CA PRO A 311 -3.55 -5.10 -7.36
C PRO A 311 -4.48 -5.69 -8.44
N SER A 312 -5.29 -4.87 -9.11
CA SER A 312 -6.13 -5.31 -10.24
C SER A 312 -5.38 -5.41 -11.57
N GLN A 313 -4.09 -5.03 -11.61
CA GLN A 313 -3.31 -5.09 -12.83
C GLN A 313 -2.74 -6.49 -13.05
N GLU A 314 -2.86 -7.01 -14.25
CA GLU A 314 -2.20 -8.25 -14.66
C GLU A 314 -0.74 -8.00 -15.04
N TRP A 315 0.14 -8.92 -14.64
CA TRP A 315 1.56 -8.87 -14.91
C TRP A 315 2.03 -10.20 -15.51
N PRO A 316 3.02 -10.21 -16.41
CA PRO A 316 3.55 -11.44 -17.00
C PRO A 316 4.50 -12.19 -16.04
N PHE A 317 4.29 -12.08 -14.72
CA PHE A 317 5.04 -12.75 -13.69
C PHE A 317 4.16 -13.09 -12.47
N LYS A 318 4.55 -14.14 -11.74
CA LYS A 318 3.86 -14.57 -10.53
C LYS A 318 4.22 -13.65 -9.35
N ARG A 319 3.23 -12.94 -8.84
CA ARG A 319 3.37 -12.11 -7.63
C ARG A 319 3.33 -12.96 -6.37
N TRP A 320 4.02 -12.51 -5.34
CA TRP A 320 3.98 -13.10 -4.01
C TRP A 320 3.91 -11.99 -2.94
N HIS A 321 2.90 -12.08 -2.12
CA HIS A 321 2.67 -11.18 -0.99
C HIS A 321 3.17 -11.83 0.29
N PRO A 322 4.32 -11.42 0.84
CA PRO A 322 4.98 -12.13 1.96
C PRO A 322 4.12 -12.30 3.21
N GLY A 323 3.24 -11.34 3.50
CA GLY A 323 2.38 -11.35 4.67
C GLY A 323 1.05 -12.11 4.51
N PHE A 324 0.62 -12.41 3.27
CA PHE A 324 -0.71 -12.96 3.04
C PHE A 324 -0.88 -14.35 3.61
N GLY A 325 -2.00 -14.55 4.35
CA GLY A 325 -2.34 -15.82 4.95
C GLY A 325 -1.49 -16.20 6.17
N ARG A 326 -0.69 -15.26 6.69
CA ARG A 326 0.12 -15.44 7.91
C ARG A 326 -0.45 -14.63 9.07
N SER A 327 -0.31 -15.15 10.29
CA SER A 327 -0.44 -14.33 11.49
C SER A 327 0.76 -13.40 11.62
N LEU A 328 0.65 -12.32 12.42
CA LEU A 328 1.76 -11.41 12.70
C LEU A 328 2.96 -12.18 13.26
N GLU A 329 2.74 -13.05 14.25
CA GLU A 329 3.79 -13.91 14.87
C GLU A 329 4.51 -14.79 13.84
N GLN A 330 3.75 -15.43 12.93
CA GLN A 330 4.34 -16.27 11.89
C GLN A 330 5.16 -15.43 10.89
N PHE A 331 4.67 -14.24 10.52
CA PHE A 331 5.39 -13.36 9.63
C PHE A 331 6.68 -12.82 10.25
N GLU A 332 6.67 -12.45 11.53
CA GLU A 332 7.86 -12.03 12.28
C GLU A 332 8.91 -13.15 12.36
N LYS A 333 8.47 -14.35 12.71
CA LYS A 333 9.36 -15.54 12.75
C LYS A 333 10.00 -15.82 11.39
N ASP A 334 9.21 -15.77 10.32
CA ASP A 334 9.70 -15.98 8.97
C ASP A 334 10.69 -14.86 8.56
N SER A 335 10.39 -13.61 8.87
CA SER A 335 11.24 -12.45 8.58
C SER A 335 12.60 -12.55 9.25
N ILE A 336 12.66 -12.95 10.54
CA ILE A 336 13.91 -13.19 11.26
C ILE A 336 14.75 -14.27 10.57
N LYS A 337 14.11 -15.35 10.12
CA LYS A 337 14.79 -16.42 9.37
C LYS A 337 15.35 -15.89 8.03
N TRP A 338 14.58 -15.09 7.31
CA TRP A 338 14.99 -14.52 6.02
C TRP A 338 16.18 -13.57 6.18
N GLU A 339 16.15 -12.69 7.18
CA GLU A 339 17.24 -11.77 7.50
C GLU A 339 18.52 -12.51 7.88
N LYS A 340 18.39 -13.56 8.68
CA LYS A 340 19.54 -14.42 9.05
C LYS A 340 20.21 -14.99 7.80
N LEU A 341 19.42 -15.57 6.90
CA LEU A 341 19.95 -16.15 5.65
C LEU A 341 20.53 -15.09 4.71
N ALA A 342 19.93 -13.89 4.63
CA ALA A 342 20.51 -12.78 3.87
C ALA A 342 21.91 -12.41 4.38
N LYS A 343 22.10 -12.37 5.72
CA LYS A 343 23.42 -12.14 6.35
C LYS A 343 24.42 -13.27 6.08
N GLU A 344 23.96 -14.52 6.04
CA GLU A 344 24.83 -15.69 5.82
C GLU A 344 25.39 -15.76 4.40
N ILE A 345 24.67 -15.28 3.39
CA ILE A 345 25.10 -15.29 1.98
C ILE A 345 25.90 -14.05 1.58
N ALA A 346 25.82 -12.99 2.35
CA ALA A 346 26.55 -11.74 2.09
C ALA A 346 27.99 -11.82 2.59
N GLN A 347 28.89 -11.20 1.85
CA GLN A 347 30.27 -10.95 2.33
C GLN A 347 30.28 -9.70 3.21
N LYS A 348 31.13 -9.74 4.24
CA LYS A 348 31.38 -8.59 5.11
C LYS A 348 32.22 -7.54 4.40
#